data_33e2e42a24986fa713eee4e6d870bbdf
#
_entry.id   33e2e42a24986fa713eee4e6d870bbdf
#
_cell.length_a   1.000
_cell.length_b   1.000
_cell.length_c   1.000
_cell.angle_alpha   90.00
_cell.angle_beta   90.00
_cell.angle_gamma   90.00
#
_symmetry.space_group_name_H-M   'P 1'
#
loop_
_entity.id
_entity.type
_entity.pdbx_description
1 polymer ?
#
loop_
_entity_poly.entity_id
_entity_poly.type
_entity_poly.pdbx_seq_one_letter_code
_entity_poly.pdbx_strand_id
1 'polypeptide(L)'
;FESIDLSRLFTLIFNSFFISLIASIFILIISTYFIYNEKISKSKIYFYINQFISLGYSIPGAVVALSVIIYLTYIDDVFSDINLLGSFTVYFMILIYAYIIRFLAVGKSPIKSSFEKHPDSYDNSAKNLGMSNFKIFQKIYFPINKYSFFIALTLVFIDIMKELPITLIL
;
A
#
# COMPACT_ATOMS: atom_id res chain seq x y z
N PHE A 1 -38.51 -10.05 8.46
CA PHE A 1 -37.17 -10.37 7.90
C PHE A 1 -37.26 -10.07 6.41
N GLU A 2 -36.75 -8.92 5.97
CA GLU A 2 -36.59 -8.62 4.54
C GLU A 2 -35.72 -9.73 3.93
N SER A 3 -36.18 -10.26 2.80
CA SER A 3 -35.43 -11.26 2.05
C SER A 3 -34.09 -10.65 1.62
N ILE A 4 -33.01 -11.18 2.16
CA ILE A 4 -31.67 -10.75 1.80
C ILE A 4 -31.50 -11.01 0.30
N ASP A 5 -31.32 -9.93 -0.46
CA ASP A 5 -31.06 -10.02 -1.90
C ASP A 5 -29.64 -10.59 -2.11
N LEU A 6 -29.57 -11.88 -2.38
CA LEU A 6 -28.32 -12.61 -2.57
C LEU A 6 -27.50 -12.03 -3.74
N SER A 7 -28.15 -11.50 -4.78
CA SER A 7 -27.45 -10.92 -5.93
C SER A 7 -26.70 -9.66 -5.52
N ARG A 8 -27.33 -8.82 -4.71
CA ARG A 8 -26.72 -7.60 -4.15
C ARG A 8 -25.57 -7.93 -3.21
N LEU A 9 -25.70 -8.94 -2.36
CA LEU A 9 -24.62 -9.40 -1.49
C LEU A 9 -23.40 -9.87 -2.27
N PHE A 10 -23.59 -10.69 -3.31
CA PHE A 10 -22.50 -11.12 -4.18
C PHE A 10 -21.77 -9.97 -4.82
N THR A 11 -22.50 -8.97 -5.31
CA THR A 11 -21.91 -7.77 -5.93
C THR A 11 -21.06 -6.99 -4.90
N LEU A 12 -21.58 -6.79 -3.69
CA LEU A 12 -20.84 -6.07 -2.64
C LEU A 12 -19.57 -6.82 -2.21
N ILE A 13 -19.66 -8.14 -2.03
CA ILE A 13 -18.50 -8.98 -1.69
C ILE A 13 -17.44 -8.90 -2.79
N PHE A 14 -17.85 -9.03 -4.05
CA PHE A 14 -16.94 -8.97 -5.20
C PHE A 14 -16.25 -7.61 -5.31
N ASN A 15 -16.98 -6.52 -5.15
CA ASN A 15 -16.43 -5.16 -5.19
C ASN A 15 -15.41 -4.95 -4.06
N SER A 16 -15.75 -5.33 -2.83
CA SER A 16 -14.83 -5.22 -1.67
C SER A 16 -13.58 -6.06 -1.87
N PHE A 17 -13.71 -7.28 -2.37
CA PHE A 17 -12.60 -8.16 -2.68
C PHE A 17 -11.66 -7.54 -3.73
N PHE A 18 -12.24 -7.02 -4.81
CA PHE A 18 -11.48 -6.46 -5.93
C PHE A 18 -10.73 -5.17 -5.54
N ILE A 19 -11.39 -4.27 -4.82
CA ILE A 19 -10.78 -3.05 -4.28
C ILE A 19 -9.61 -3.40 -3.34
N SER A 20 -9.84 -4.32 -2.40
CA SER A 20 -8.82 -4.74 -1.44
C SER A 20 -7.62 -5.39 -2.12
N LEU A 21 -7.86 -6.19 -3.17
CA LEU A 21 -6.79 -6.82 -3.94
C LEU A 21 -5.94 -5.79 -4.68
N ILE A 22 -6.58 -4.85 -5.37
CA ILE A 22 -5.87 -3.78 -6.09
C ILE A 22 -5.06 -2.93 -5.12
N ALA A 23 -5.68 -2.45 -4.03
CA ALA A 23 -4.99 -1.63 -3.03
C ALA A 23 -3.80 -2.38 -2.41
N SER A 24 -3.95 -3.66 -2.07
CA SER A 24 -2.87 -4.47 -1.51
C SER A 24 -1.69 -4.65 -2.46
N ILE A 25 -1.95 -4.80 -3.76
CA ILE A 25 -0.88 -4.87 -4.79
C ILE A 25 -0.13 -3.54 -4.87
N PHE A 26 -0.83 -2.40 -4.90
CA PHE A 26 -0.17 -1.09 -4.90
C PHE A 26 0.67 -0.88 -3.64
N ILE A 27 0.14 -1.22 -2.47
CA ILE A 27 0.86 -1.13 -1.20
C ILE A 27 2.11 -2.02 -1.20
N LEU A 28 2.01 -3.23 -1.73
CA LEU A 28 3.14 -4.14 -1.86
C LEU A 28 4.25 -3.55 -2.74
N ILE A 29 3.89 -3.01 -3.90
CA ILE A 29 4.85 -2.39 -4.85
C ILE A 29 5.55 -1.20 -4.19
N ILE A 30 4.78 -0.29 -3.57
CA ILE A 30 5.32 0.92 -2.93
C ILE A 30 6.20 0.55 -1.73
N SER A 31 5.75 -0.37 -0.87
CA SER A 31 6.53 -0.87 0.28
C SER A 31 7.86 -1.48 -0.15
N THR A 32 7.81 -2.33 -1.19
CA THR A 32 8.99 -2.98 -1.74
C THR A 32 9.98 -1.94 -2.28
N TYR A 33 9.49 -0.94 -3.00
CA TYR A 33 10.31 0.14 -3.54
C TYR A 33 11.08 0.89 -2.44
N PHE A 34 10.38 1.33 -1.38
CA PHE A 34 11.02 2.07 -0.30
C PHE A 34 12.01 1.23 0.51
N ILE A 35 11.66 -0.02 0.85
CA ILE A 35 12.55 -0.92 1.60
C ILE A 35 13.77 -1.30 0.78
N TYR A 36 13.59 -1.61 -0.50
CA TYR A 36 14.70 -1.96 -1.37
C TYR A 36 15.68 -0.82 -1.55
N ASN A 37 15.18 0.41 -1.76
CA ASN A 37 16.06 1.58 -1.87
C ASN A 37 16.76 1.91 -0.55
N GLU A 38 16.11 1.73 0.61
CA GLU A 38 16.77 1.85 1.92
C GLU A 38 17.95 0.87 2.03
N LYS A 39 17.76 -0.39 1.63
CA LYS A 39 18.78 -1.45 1.69
C LYS A 39 19.96 -1.18 0.76
N ILE A 40 19.71 -0.83 -0.50
CA ILE A 40 20.76 -0.69 -1.53
C ILE A 40 21.51 0.63 -1.45
N SER A 41 20.81 1.75 -1.18
CA SER A 41 21.44 3.07 -1.18
C SER A 41 22.06 3.43 0.16
N LYS A 42 21.62 2.77 1.26
CA LYS A 42 22.00 3.11 2.65
C LYS A 42 21.79 4.61 2.97
N SER A 43 20.91 5.28 2.25
CA SER A 43 20.63 6.69 2.39
C SER A 43 19.77 6.98 3.62
N LYS A 44 20.17 7.95 4.42
CA LYS A 44 19.39 8.43 5.58
C LYS A 44 17.99 8.90 5.18
N ILE A 45 17.84 9.42 3.94
CA ILE A 45 16.55 9.89 3.45
C ILE A 45 15.53 8.73 3.40
N TYR A 46 15.88 7.59 2.79
CA TYR A 46 14.99 6.44 2.75
C TYR A 46 14.70 5.87 4.15
N PHE A 47 15.66 5.93 5.04
CA PHE A 47 15.46 5.54 6.45
C PHE A 47 14.40 6.42 7.12
N TYR A 48 14.49 7.75 7.02
CA TYR A 48 13.50 8.66 7.60
C TYR A 48 12.13 8.54 6.94
N ILE A 49 12.07 8.40 5.60
CA ILE A 49 10.80 8.14 4.89
C ILE A 49 10.15 6.86 5.42
N ASN A 50 10.91 5.79 5.59
CA ASN A 50 10.40 4.54 6.10
C ASN A 50 9.95 4.62 7.56
N GLN A 51 10.57 5.45 8.40
CA GLN A 51 10.07 5.73 9.75
C GLN A 51 8.74 6.49 9.69
N PHE A 52 8.66 7.52 8.85
CA PHE A 52 7.44 8.31 8.69
C PHE A 52 6.25 7.47 8.20
N ILE A 53 6.48 6.62 7.20
CA ILE A 53 5.48 5.66 6.69
C ILE A 53 4.90 4.79 7.83
N SER A 54 5.73 4.40 8.81
CA SER A 54 5.28 3.57 9.92
C SER A 54 4.24 4.23 10.81
N LEU A 55 4.15 5.56 10.81
CA LEU A 55 3.16 6.31 11.60
C LEU A 55 1.74 6.18 11.03
N GLY A 56 1.59 5.91 9.73
CA GLY A 56 0.28 5.86 9.08
C GLY A 56 -0.69 4.85 9.71
N TYR A 57 -0.19 3.71 10.14
CA TYR A 57 -1.01 2.68 10.79
C TYR A 57 -1.51 3.08 12.17
N SER A 58 -0.81 3.99 12.87
CA SER A 58 -1.20 4.48 14.18
C SER A 58 -2.38 5.46 14.13
N ILE A 59 -2.71 5.99 12.96
CA ILE A 59 -3.81 6.94 12.78
C ILE A 59 -5.12 6.15 12.64
N PRO A 60 -6.18 6.47 13.41
CA PRO A 60 -7.49 5.85 13.26
C PRO A 60 -8.04 6.02 11.83
N GLY A 61 -8.64 4.96 11.25
CA GLY A 61 -9.16 4.99 9.87
C GLY A 61 -10.17 6.10 9.61
N ALA A 62 -11.04 6.39 10.57
CA ALA A 62 -11.99 7.50 10.47
C ALA A 62 -11.30 8.86 10.32
N VAL A 63 -10.17 9.08 11.02
CA VAL A 63 -9.39 10.32 10.91
C VAL A 63 -8.76 10.44 9.52
N VAL A 64 -8.23 9.34 8.98
CA VAL A 64 -7.68 9.32 7.61
C VAL A 64 -8.78 9.65 6.60
N ALA A 65 -9.95 9.01 6.71
CA ALA A 65 -11.07 9.24 5.80
C ALA A 65 -11.55 10.71 5.83
N LEU A 66 -11.77 11.26 7.02
CA LEU A 66 -12.19 12.66 7.18
C LEU A 66 -11.14 13.63 6.63
N SER A 67 -9.86 13.38 6.88
CA SER A 67 -8.78 14.23 6.36
C SER A 67 -8.74 14.23 4.83
N VAL A 68 -8.96 13.07 4.22
CA VAL A 68 -9.00 12.92 2.76
C VAL A 68 -10.21 13.64 2.18
N ILE A 69 -11.40 13.53 2.78
CA ILE A 69 -12.60 14.25 2.33
C ILE A 69 -12.40 15.77 2.41
N ILE A 70 -11.93 16.28 3.56
CA ILE A 70 -11.69 17.71 3.75
C ILE A 70 -10.69 18.24 2.70
N TYR A 71 -9.64 17.50 2.43
CA TYR A 71 -8.65 17.86 1.42
C TYR A 71 -9.24 17.89 0.01
N LEU A 72 -10.10 16.94 -0.32
CA LEU A 72 -10.74 16.86 -1.62
C LEU A 72 -11.81 17.94 -1.84
N THR A 73 -12.63 18.22 -0.82
CA THR A 73 -13.59 19.33 -0.90
C THR A 73 -12.86 20.65 -1.09
N TYR A 74 -11.74 20.86 -0.40
CA TYR A 74 -10.92 22.04 -0.60
C TYR A 74 -10.36 22.15 -2.03
N ILE A 75 -9.90 21.03 -2.62
CA ILE A 75 -9.42 21.02 -4.01
C ILE A 75 -10.56 21.29 -4.98
N ASP A 76 -11.72 20.69 -4.78
CA ASP A 76 -12.89 20.86 -5.64
C ASP A 76 -13.37 22.32 -5.63
N ASP A 77 -13.34 22.98 -4.47
CA ASP A 77 -13.65 24.41 -4.32
C ASP A 77 -12.64 25.30 -5.04
N VAL A 78 -11.34 24.98 -4.97
CA VAL A 78 -10.27 25.76 -5.62
C VAL A 78 -10.28 25.58 -7.14
N PHE A 79 -10.63 24.38 -7.60
CA PHE A 79 -10.68 24.02 -9.02
C PHE A 79 -12.12 23.77 -9.48
N SER A 80 -13.02 24.73 -9.20
CA SER A 80 -14.46 24.64 -9.41
C SER A 80 -14.93 24.17 -10.80
N ASP A 81 -14.04 24.19 -11.79
CA ASP A 81 -14.31 23.74 -13.16
C ASP A 81 -14.16 22.22 -13.36
N ILE A 82 -13.61 21.47 -12.40
CA ILE A 82 -13.22 20.06 -12.60
C ILE A 82 -14.19 19.07 -11.97
N ASN A 83 -15.22 19.46 -11.24
CA ASN A 83 -16.25 18.59 -10.64
C ASN A 83 -15.70 17.19 -10.23
N LEU A 84 -14.61 17.18 -9.43
CA LEU A 84 -13.87 15.97 -9.07
C LEU A 84 -14.75 14.98 -8.30
N LEU A 85 -15.62 15.48 -7.45
CA LEU A 85 -16.51 14.67 -6.61
C LEU A 85 -17.70 14.07 -7.38
N GLY A 86 -17.87 14.37 -8.67
CA GLY A 86 -18.94 13.79 -9.49
C GLY A 86 -18.60 12.46 -10.17
N SER A 87 -17.36 12.00 -10.11
CA SER A 87 -16.90 10.81 -10.84
C SER A 87 -16.64 9.61 -9.94
N PHE A 88 -17.30 8.48 -10.22
CA PHE A 88 -17.05 7.19 -9.55
C PHE A 88 -15.57 6.79 -9.56
N THR A 89 -14.85 7.08 -10.65
CA THR A 89 -13.41 6.78 -10.79
C THR A 89 -12.59 7.55 -9.76
N VAL A 90 -12.96 8.79 -9.45
CA VAL A 90 -12.25 9.62 -8.47
C VAL A 90 -12.45 9.04 -7.06
N TYR A 91 -13.66 8.66 -6.68
CA TYR A 91 -13.92 8.00 -5.39
C TYR A 91 -13.12 6.71 -5.22
N PHE A 92 -13.03 5.90 -6.27
CA PHE A 92 -12.24 4.68 -6.27
C PHE A 92 -10.74 4.95 -6.03
N MET A 93 -10.17 5.94 -6.73
CA MET A 93 -8.76 6.34 -6.55
C MET A 93 -8.48 6.90 -5.17
N ILE A 94 -9.42 7.67 -4.63
CA ILE A 94 -9.37 8.26 -3.30
C ILE A 94 -9.35 7.17 -2.22
N LEU A 95 -10.20 6.17 -2.35
CA LEU A 95 -10.27 5.06 -1.43
C LEU A 95 -8.96 4.26 -1.42
N ILE A 96 -8.40 3.98 -2.60
CA ILE A 96 -7.09 3.34 -2.71
C ILE A 96 -5.99 4.20 -2.05
N TYR A 97 -6.00 5.51 -2.25
CA TYR A 97 -5.05 6.43 -1.64
C TYR A 97 -5.13 6.41 -0.11
N ALA A 98 -6.33 6.44 0.45
CA ALA A 98 -6.54 6.35 1.89
C ALA A 98 -6.02 5.02 2.46
N TYR A 99 -6.24 3.91 1.77
CA TYR A 99 -5.70 2.60 2.14
C TYR A 99 -4.17 2.57 2.07
N ILE A 100 -3.56 3.18 1.05
CA ILE A 100 -2.09 3.27 0.96
C ILE A 100 -1.54 4.01 2.17
N ILE A 101 -2.06 5.18 2.52
CA ILE A 101 -1.59 5.95 3.68
C ILE A 101 -1.63 5.10 4.95
N ARG A 102 -2.72 4.37 5.18
CA ARG A 102 -2.93 3.62 6.40
C ARG A 102 -2.15 2.32 6.46
N PHE A 103 -2.18 1.52 5.40
CA PHE A 103 -1.68 0.14 5.43
C PHE A 103 -0.28 -0.05 4.86
N LEU A 104 0.38 1.01 4.40
CA LEU A 104 1.75 0.91 3.88
C LEU A 104 2.73 0.37 4.93
N ALA A 105 2.53 0.70 6.21
CA ALA A 105 3.33 0.18 7.32
C ALA A 105 3.19 -1.33 7.49
N VAL A 106 1.99 -1.88 7.31
CA VAL A 106 1.70 -3.32 7.40
C VAL A 106 2.42 -4.07 6.28
N GLY A 107 2.29 -3.59 5.03
CA GLY A 107 2.96 -4.20 3.88
C GLY A 107 4.48 -4.16 3.97
N LYS A 108 5.03 -3.11 4.57
CA LYS A 108 6.47 -2.92 4.75
C LYS A 108 7.09 -3.91 5.72
N SER A 109 6.41 -4.25 6.81
CA SER A 109 7.00 -4.99 7.94
C SER A 109 7.57 -6.37 7.57
N PRO A 110 6.85 -7.29 6.89
CA PRO A 110 7.39 -8.60 6.51
C PRO A 110 8.55 -8.50 5.50
N ILE A 111 8.48 -7.52 4.58
CA ILE A 111 9.50 -7.31 3.55
C ILE A 111 10.80 -6.83 4.22
N LYS A 112 10.70 -5.83 5.10
CA LYS A 112 11.85 -5.28 5.83
C LYS A 112 12.53 -6.35 6.64
N SER A 113 11.79 -7.10 7.46
CA SER A 113 12.33 -8.19 8.29
C SER A 113 13.03 -9.28 7.46
N SER A 114 12.57 -9.53 6.24
CA SER A 114 13.20 -10.49 5.35
C SER A 114 14.50 -9.94 4.73
N PHE A 115 14.48 -8.68 4.28
CA PHE A 115 15.67 -8.06 3.66
C PHE A 115 16.81 -7.83 4.66
N GLU A 116 16.50 -7.56 5.93
CA GLU A 116 17.49 -7.40 7.00
C GLU A 116 18.27 -8.69 7.30
N LYS A 117 17.71 -9.86 6.98
CA LYS A 117 18.40 -11.14 7.13
C LYS A 117 19.51 -11.37 6.10
N HIS A 118 19.52 -10.61 5.01
CA HIS A 118 20.50 -10.76 3.94
C HIS A 118 21.73 -9.90 4.22
N PRO A 119 22.94 -10.50 4.24
CA PRO A 119 24.17 -9.75 4.44
C PRO A 119 24.48 -8.85 3.24
N ASP A 120 25.11 -7.71 3.51
CA ASP A 120 25.50 -6.74 2.47
C ASP A 120 26.49 -7.30 1.44
N SER A 121 27.13 -8.43 1.75
CA SER A 121 28.02 -9.12 0.80
C SER A 121 27.31 -9.57 -0.48
N TYR A 122 26.01 -9.86 -0.42
CA TYR A 122 25.23 -10.22 -1.63
C TYR A 122 25.18 -9.07 -2.62
N ASP A 123 24.91 -7.86 -2.11
CA ASP A 123 24.81 -6.64 -2.92
C ASP A 123 26.18 -6.28 -3.50
N ASN A 124 27.23 -6.35 -2.68
CA ASN A 124 28.60 -6.02 -3.10
C ASN A 124 29.09 -7.00 -4.17
N SER A 125 28.89 -8.31 -3.99
CA SER A 125 29.27 -9.33 -4.97
C SER A 125 28.52 -9.14 -6.30
N ALA A 126 27.24 -8.87 -6.25
CA ALA A 126 26.43 -8.64 -7.46
C ALA A 126 26.86 -7.36 -8.20
N LYS A 127 27.17 -6.27 -7.47
CA LYS A 127 27.69 -5.03 -8.05
C LYS A 127 29.08 -5.24 -8.69
N ASN A 128 29.95 -6.01 -8.04
CA ASN A 128 31.26 -6.35 -8.60
C ASN A 128 31.16 -7.15 -9.92
N LEU A 129 30.09 -7.92 -10.08
CA LEU A 129 29.74 -8.60 -11.34
C LEU A 129 29.05 -7.69 -12.36
N GLY A 130 28.98 -6.39 -12.13
CA GLY A 130 28.37 -5.41 -13.05
C GLY A 130 26.84 -5.44 -13.11
N MET A 131 26.18 -6.03 -12.10
CA MET A 131 24.71 -6.07 -12.07
C MET A 131 24.13 -4.71 -11.66
N SER A 132 23.13 -4.23 -12.43
CA SER A 132 22.34 -3.05 -12.04
C SER A 132 21.46 -3.36 -10.83
N ASN A 133 21.07 -2.31 -10.08
CA ASN A 133 20.19 -2.47 -8.91
C ASN A 133 18.89 -3.21 -9.26
N PHE A 134 18.28 -2.93 -10.41
CA PHE A 134 17.07 -3.64 -10.85
C PHE A 134 17.32 -5.14 -11.08
N LYS A 135 18.45 -5.51 -11.69
CA LYS A 135 18.83 -6.92 -11.88
C LYS A 135 19.11 -7.62 -10.55
N ILE A 136 19.71 -6.92 -9.58
CA ILE A 136 19.94 -7.45 -8.22
C ILE A 136 18.59 -7.74 -7.55
N PHE A 137 17.64 -6.80 -7.64
CA PHE A 137 16.28 -7.04 -7.13
C PHE A 137 15.65 -8.27 -7.78
N GLN A 138 15.62 -8.31 -9.11
CA GLN A 138 14.90 -9.35 -9.84
C GLN A 138 15.51 -10.75 -9.68
N LYS A 139 16.86 -10.86 -9.63
CA LYS A 139 17.56 -12.14 -9.61
C LYS A 139 17.92 -12.63 -8.20
N ILE A 140 18.02 -11.74 -7.22
CA ILE A 140 18.45 -12.08 -5.86
C ILE A 140 17.30 -11.85 -4.87
N TYR A 141 16.87 -10.59 -4.69
CA TYR A 141 15.89 -10.27 -3.64
C TYR A 141 14.53 -10.87 -3.87
N PHE A 142 13.97 -10.75 -5.07
CA PHE A 142 12.63 -11.24 -5.37
C PHE A 142 12.50 -12.76 -5.19
N PRO A 143 13.35 -13.62 -5.80
CA PRO A 143 13.18 -15.06 -5.66
C PRO A 143 13.45 -15.58 -4.25
N ILE A 144 14.42 -14.99 -3.52
CA ILE A 144 14.74 -15.41 -2.17
C ILE A 144 13.61 -15.01 -1.19
N ASN A 145 12.99 -13.85 -1.38
CA ASN A 145 12.00 -13.30 -0.46
C ASN A 145 10.54 -13.49 -0.93
N LYS A 146 10.27 -14.33 -1.91
CA LYS A 146 8.92 -14.53 -2.48
C LYS A 146 7.85 -14.81 -1.43
N TYR A 147 8.16 -15.56 -0.39
CA TYR A 147 7.23 -15.85 0.70
C TYR A 147 6.90 -14.61 1.54
N SER A 148 7.89 -13.74 1.77
CA SER A 148 7.67 -12.49 2.50
C SER A 148 6.80 -11.51 1.73
N PHE A 149 6.91 -11.46 0.41
CA PHE A 149 5.99 -10.71 -0.45
C PHE A 149 4.57 -11.26 -0.38
N PHE A 150 4.42 -12.59 -0.41
CA PHE A 150 3.10 -13.22 -0.28
C PHE A 150 2.48 -12.95 1.09
N ILE A 151 3.26 -13.06 2.17
CA ILE A 151 2.81 -12.74 3.53
C ILE A 151 2.39 -11.27 3.62
N ALA A 152 3.19 -10.33 3.09
CA ALA A 152 2.88 -8.92 3.08
C ALA A 152 1.56 -8.64 2.33
N LEU A 153 1.39 -9.24 1.14
CA LEU A 153 0.16 -9.12 0.35
C LEU A 153 -1.06 -9.61 1.12
N THR A 154 -0.96 -10.80 1.71
CA THR A 154 -2.06 -11.43 2.45
C THR A 154 -2.46 -10.61 3.69
N LEU A 155 -1.47 -10.13 4.46
CA LEU A 155 -1.74 -9.31 5.66
C LEU A 155 -2.44 -8.01 5.28
N VAL A 156 -1.93 -7.29 4.30
CA VAL A 156 -2.53 -6.03 3.85
C VAL A 156 -3.94 -6.27 3.30
N PHE A 157 -4.13 -7.31 2.48
CA PHE A 157 -5.43 -7.66 1.94
C PHE A 157 -6.47 -7.94 3.04
N ILE A 158 -6.09 -8.73 4.05
CA ILE A 158 -6.98 -9.05 5.17
C ILE A 158 -7.30 -7.79 5.99
N ASP A 159 -6.32 -6.94 6.23
CA ASP A 159 -6.53 -5.70 7.00
C ASP A 159 -7.44 -4.73 6.26
N ILE A 160 -7.30 -4.59 4.93
CA ILE A 160 -8.22 -3.76 4.13
C ILE A 160 -9.64 -4.35 4.13
N MET A 161 -9.79 -5.67 4.00
CA MET A 161 -11.11 -6.33 4.04
C MET A 161 -11.84 -6.11 5.37
N LYS A 162 -11.12 -5.88 6.45
CA LYS A 162 -11.69 -5.60 7.79
C LYS A 162 -11.90 -4.11 8.06
N GLU A 163 -11.43 -3.24 7.16
CA GLU A 163 -11.45 -1.80 7.37
C GLU A 163 -12.83 -1.22 7.02
N LEU A 164 -13.68 -1.07 8.04
CA LEU A 164 -15.01 -0.49 7.92
C LEU A 164 -15.03 1.04 7.93
N PRO A 165 -14.29 1.75 8.84
CA PRO A 165 -14.36 3.20 8.96
C PRO A 165 -14.02 3.95 7.68
N ILE A 166 -12.95 3.58 6.98
CA ILE A 166 -12.56 4.24 5.72
C ILE A 166 -13.60 3.96 4.64
N THR A 167 -14.04 2.70 4.51
CA THR A 167 -14.98 2.28 3.46
C THR A 167 -16.37 2.88 3.61
N LEU A 168 -16.80 3.18 4.86
CA LEU A 168 -18.12 3.75 5.14
C LEU A 168 -18.15 5.28 5.02
N ILE A 169 -17.01 5.94 5.21
CA ILE A 169 -16.92 7.41 5.22
C ILE A 169 -16.59 7.93 3.80
N LEU A 170 -15.75 7.22 3.04
CA LEU A 170 -15.40 7.52 1.66
C LEU A 170 -16.30 6.81 0.66
#